data_fdb735c228eaaa16b02e6fc76eaf97b3
#
_entry.id   fdb735c228eaaa16b02e6fc76eaf97b3
#
_cell.length_a   1.000
_cell.length_b   1.000
_cell.length_c   1.000
_cell.angle_alpha   90.00
_cell.angle_beta   90.00
_cell.angle_gamma   90.00
#
_symmetry.space_group_name_H-M   'P 1'
#
loop_
_entity.id
_entity.type
_entity.pdbx_description
1 polymer ?
#
loop_
_entity_poly.entity_id
_entity_poly.type
_entity_poly.pdbx_seq_one_letter_code
_entity_poly.pdbx_strand_id
1 'polypeptide(L)'
;MRLLLTILLFAAFGGIASAAFAVVFLWMPEERSARILPHFVSFATGALLGAALLALLPEAIEGAGPGGAHGIGLTLILGLGVFFMIEKLVLWWHTHAHVHGDHDHARDHASGILVLIGDSVHNALDGVLIAAAFLTSSSLGMVTTLAVAAHEIPHRVGDFAILVQAGLSRPRALLLNLATGLASVVGAALAWSALRQAMGALPYALAFAAAGFLYIAVAGLIPGLQRRADPRTSVLQILLIGAGVTLVACAERLSHQ
;
A
#
# COMPACT_ATOMS: atom_id res chain seq x y z
N MET A 1 21.36 8.35 -13.01
CA MET A 1 21.10 9.37 -11.98
C MET A 1 19.70 9.99 -12.09
N ARG A 2 19.22 10.39 -13.31
CA ARG A 2 17.85 10.94 -13.49
C ARG A 2 16.75 9.95 -13.05
N LEU A 3 16.82 8.67 -13.47
CA LEU A 3 15.82 7.65 -13.11
C LEU A 3 15.75 7.43 -11.59
N LEU A 4 16.88 7.33 -10.89
CA LEU A 4 16.89 7.21 -9.43
C LEU A 4 16.18 8.39 -8.78
N LEU A 5 16.50 9.62 -9.21
CA LEU A 5 15.83 10.82 -8.67
C LEU A 5 14.32 10.77 -8.89
N THR A 6 13.89 10.35 -10.09
CA THR A 6 12.47 10.15 -10.39
C THR A 6 11.84 9.14 -9.44
N ILE A 7 12.45 7.96 -9.28
CA ILE A 7 11.97 6.91 -8.35
C ILE A 7 11.82 7.46 -6.93
N LEU A 8 12.84 8.13 -6.42
CA LEU A 8 12.81 8.68 -5.06
C LEU A 8 11.75 9.77 -4.88
N LEU A 9 11.56 10.63 -5.89
CA LEU A 9 10.50 11.66 -5.87
C LEU A 9 9.11 11.03 -5.87
N PHE A 10 8.88 10.00 -6.70
CA PHE A 10 7.59 9.33 -6.75
C PHE A 10 7.34 8.47 -5.50
N ALA A 11 8.35 7.81 -4.93
CA ALA A 11 8.25 7.12 -3.65
C ALA A 11 7.94 8.11 -2.50
N ALA A 12 8.62 9.26 -2.47
CA ALA A 12 8.32 10.32 -1.52
C ALA A 12 6.90 10.88 -1.70
N PHE A 13 6.45 11.04 -2.96
CA PHE A 13 5.09 11.47 -3.26
C PHE A 13 4.06 10.44 -2.77
N GLY A 14 4.22 9.15 -3.07
CA GLY A 14 3.35 8.09 -2.59
C GLY A 14 3.21 8.07 -1.07
N GLY A 15 4.33 8.11 -0.34
CA GLY A 15 4.34 8.07 1.12
C GLY A 15 3.95 9.39 1.80
N ILE A 16 4.49 10.54 1.35
CA ILE A 16 4.30 11.83 2.02
C ILE A 16 3.01 12.53 1.59
N ALA A 17 2.66 12.47 0.29
CA ALA A 17 1.43 13.12 -0.18
C ALA A 17 0.18 12.42 0.36
N SER A 18 0.19 11.09 0.49
CA SER A 18 -0.88 10.33 1.13
C SER A 18 -1.09 10.78 2.58
N ALA A 19 -0.01 10.96 3.33
CA ALA A 19 -0.06 11.46 4.70
C ALA A 19 -0.57 12.92 4.77
N ALA A 20 -0.16 13.79 3.83
CA ALA A 20 -0.70 15.15 3.73
C ALA A 20 -2.21 15.15 3.41
N PHE A 21 -2.68 14.24 2.54
CA PHE A 21 -4.11 14.05 2.27
C PHE A 21 -4.85 13.52 3.50
N ALA A 22 -4.25 12.62 4.27
CA ALA A 22 -4.84 12.12 5.51
C ALA A 22 -5.09 13.27 6.51
N VAL A 23 -4.23 14.31 6.55
CA VAL A 23 -4.45 15.52 7.38
C VAL A 23 -5.80 16.18 7.09
N VAL A 24 -6.23 16.22 5.84
CA VAL A 24 -7.55 16.78 5.46
C VAL A 24 -8.68 16.01 6.13
N PHE A 25 -8.59 14.67 6.17
CA PHE A 25 -9.57 13.84 6.88
C PHE A 25 -9.54 14.06 8.39
N LEU A 26 -8.35 14.33 8.96
CA LEU A 26 -8.18 14.56 10.40
C LEU A 26 -8.73 15.90 10.87
N TRP A 27 -8.78 16.89 9.97
CA TRP A 27 -9.38 18.21 10.25
C TRP A 27 -10.88 18.25 9.95
N MET A 28 -11.37 17.23 9.23
CA MET A 28 -12.79 17.11 8.93
C MET A 28 -13.57 16.62 10.16
N PRO A 29 -14.83 17.08 10.37
CA PRO A 29 -15.70 16.50 11.39
C PRO A 29 -15.79 14.98 11.24
N GLU A 30 -15.75 14.26 12.36
CA GLU A 30 -15.73 12.78 12.40
C GLU A 30 -16.85 12.15 11.58
N GLU A 31 -18.05 12.71 11.63
CA GLU A 31 -19.21 12.27 10.85
C GLU A 31 -18.98 12.34 9.33
N ARG A 32 -18.30 13.39 8.86
CA ARG A 32 -17.94 13.54 7.44
C ARG A 32 -16.85 12.59 7.02
N SER A 33 -15.80 12.48 7.83
CA SER A 33 -14.71 11.54 7.60
C SER A 33 -15.23 10.11 7.52
N ALA A 34 -16.04 9.67 8.49
CA ALA A 34 -16.67 8.35 8.52
C ALA A 34 -17.60 8.07 7.32
N ARG A 35 -18.16 9.12 6.70
CA ARG A 35 -19.00 8.99 5.51
C ARG A 35 -18.18 8.89 4.22
N ILE A 36 -17.10 9.66 4.09
CA ILE A 36 -16.32 9.79 2.87
C ILE A 36 -15.25 8.69 2.75
N LEU A 37 -14.60 8.33 3.87
CA LEU A 37 -13.50 7.37 3.88
C LEU A 37 -13.83 6.03 3.20
N PRO A 38 -15.00 5.40 3.38
CA PRO A 38 -15.34 4.16 2.69
C PRO A 38 -15.41 4.29 1.16
N HIS A 39 -15.67 5.47 0.64
CA HIS A 39 -15.66 5.72 -0.81
C HIS A 39 -14.23 5.73 -1.35
N PHE A 40 -13.30 6.35 -0.62
CA PHE A 40 -11.86 6.26 -0.93
C PHE A 40 -11.35 4.82 -0.85
N VAL A 41 -11.75 4.08 0.16
CA VAL A 41 -11.40 2.65 0.30
C VAL A 41 -11.90 1.86 -0.92
N SER A 42 -13.13 2.09 -1.37
CA SER A 42 -13.66 1.41 -2.56
C SER A 42 -12.88 1.75 -3.82
N PHE A 43 -12.56 3.03 -4.05
CA PHE A 43 -11.75 3.46 -5.18
C PHE A 43 -10.32 2.88 -5.11
N ALA A 44 -9.68 2.96 -3.94
CA ALA A 44 -8.35 2.40 -3.71
C ALA A 44 -8.29 0.89 -3.97
N THR A 45 -9.32 0.15 -3.52
CA THR A 45 -9.44 -1.29 -3.80
C THR A 45 -9.43 -1.55 -5.31
N GLY A 46 -10.18 -0.77 -6.08
CA GLY A 46 -10.20 -0.87 -7.55
C GLY A 46 -8.85 -0.52 -8.18
N ALA A 47 -8.20 0.54 -7.71
CA ALA A 47 -6.89 0.95 -8.21
C ALA A 47 -5.81 -0.12 -7.94
N LEU A 48 -5.80 -0.74 -6.74
CA LEU A 48 -4.88 -1.83 -6.41
C LEU A 48 -5.12 -3.07 -7.27
N LEU A 49 -6.39 -3.49 -7.42
CA LEU A 49 -6.74 -4.64 -8.27
C LEU A 49 -6.37 -4.38 -9.73
N GLY A 50 -6.63 -3.17 -10.23
CA GLY A 50 -6.24 -2.76 -11.57
C GLY A 50 -4.72 -2.78 -11.76
N ALA A 51 -3.97 -2.18 -10.85
CA ALA A 51 -2.51 -2.16 -10.90
C ALA A 51 -1.91 -3.56 -10.84
N ALA A 52 -2.43 -4.43 -9.96
CA ALA A 52 -1.94 -5.80 -9.83
C ALA A 52 -2.21 -6.64 -11.08
N LEU A 53 -3.46 -6.63 -11.56
CA LEU A 53 -3.93 -7.60 -12.56
C LEU A 53 -3.81 -7.09 -14.00
N LEU A 54 -3.88 -5.76 -14.23
CA LEU A 54 -3.88 -5.19 -15.57
C LEU A 54 -2.54 -4.51 -15.93
N ALA A 55 -1.69 -4.21 -14.94
CA ALA A 55 -0.41 -3.57 -15.19
C ALA A 55 0.77 -4.47 -14.76
N LEU A 56 0.94 -4.75 -13.46
CA LEU A 56 2.13 -5.44 -12.94
C LEU A 56 2.22 -6.91 -13.37
N LEU A 57 1.12 -7.64 -13.30
CA LEU A 57 1.13 -9.08 -13.60
C LEU A 57 1.36 -9.38 -15.08
N PRO A 58 0.70 -8.71 -16.04
CA PRO A 58 1.00 -8.87 -17.46
C PRO A 58 2.46 -8.59 -17.78
N GLU A 59 3.01 -7.46 -17.29
CA GLU A 59 4.39 -7.06 -17.49
C GLU A 59 5.38 -8.09 -16.89
N ALA A 60 5.05 -8.65 -15.72
CA ALA A 60 5.84 -9.72 -15.10
C ALA A 60 5.87 -10.98 -15.96
N ILE A 61 4.73 -11.37 -16.54
CA ILE A 61 4.64 -12.56 -17.40
C ILE A 61 5.41 -12.33 -18.70
N GLU A 62 5.26 -11.19 -19.33
CA GLU A 62 5.98 -10.82 -20.57
C GLU A 62 7.51 -10.76 -20.32
N GLY A 63 7.91 -10.11 -19.24
CA GLY A 63 9.32 -9.97 -18.85
C GLY A 63 10.00 -11.29 -18.47
N ALA A 64 9.24 -12.29 -17.99
CA ALA A 64 9.78 -13.62 -17.68
C ALA A 64 10.01 -14.50 -18.93
N GLY A 65 9.47 -14.10 -20.09
CA GLY A 65 9.61 -14.77 -21.37
C GLY A 65 8.94 -16.15 -21.47
N PRO A 66 9.19 -16.87 -22.57
CA PRO A 66 8.56 -18.17 -22.82
C PRO A 66 8.86 -19.19 -21.72
N GLY A 67 7.81 -19.76 -21.11
CA GLY A 67 7.94 -20.72 -20.02
C GLY A 67 8.05 -20.12 -18.61
N GLY A 68 8.19 -18.79 -18.48
CA GLY A 68 8.32 -18.10 -17.18
C GLY A 68 7.03 -18.00 -16.37
N ALA A 69 5.86 -18.23 -16.98
CA ALA A 69 4.56 -18.04 -16.33
C ALA A 69 4.38 -18.87 -15.05
N HIS A 70 4.90 -20.09 -14.99
CA HIS A 70 4.87 -20.90 -13.77
C HIS A 70 5.68 -20.29 -12.63
N GLY A 71 6.87 -19.73 -12.96
CA GLY A 71 7.70 -19.02 -11.98
C GLY A 71 7.01 -17.78 -11.44
N ILE A 72 6.33 -17.03 -12.31
CA ILE A 72 5.53 -15.87 -11.92
C ILE A 72 4.36 -16.29 -11.01
N GLY A 73 3.62 -17.36 -11.39
CA GLY A 73 2.54 -17.90 -10.55
C GLY A 73 3.03 -18.35 -9.17
N LEU A 74 4.20 -19.03 -9.12
CA LEU A 74 4.79 -19.43 -7.84
C LEU A 74 5.21 -18.19 -7.02
N THR A 75 5.78 -17.17 -7.63
CA THR A 75 6.16 -15.93 -6.95
C THR A 75 4.94 -15.20 -6.39
N LEU A 76 3.81 -15.19 -7.12
CA LEU A 76 2.54 -14.68 -6.62
C LEU A 76 2.08 -15.41 -5.35
N ILE A 77 2.06 -16.73 -5.37
CA ILE A 77 1.63 -17.55 -4.22
C ILE A 77 2.55 -17.32 -3.03
N LEU A 78 3.87 -17.33 -3.24
CA LEU A 78 4.85 -17.06 -2.19
C LEU A 78 4.72 -15.63 -1.66
N GLY A 79 4.50 -14.65 -2.54
CA GLY A 79 4.28 -13.25 -2.17
C GLY A 79 3.04 -13.10 -1.28
N LEU A 80 1.90 -13.68 -1.66
CA LEU A 80 0.69 -13.69 -0.82
C LEU A 80 0.96 -14.31 0.55
N GLY A 81 1.72 -15.42 0.59
CA GLY A 81 2.14 -16.06 1.84
C GLY A 81 3.03 -15.17 2.71
N VAL A 82 3.96 -14.44 2.09
CA VAL A 82 4.85 -13.50 2.78
C VAL A 82 4.04 -12.34 3.39
N PHE A 83 3.13 -11.71 2.62
CA PHE A 83 2.28 -10.63 3.13
C PHE A 83 1.36 -11.12 4.26
N PHE A 84 0.76 -12.29 4.11
CA PHE A 84 0.00 -12.94 5.18
C PHE A 84 0.84 -13.17 6.43
N MET A 85 2.08 -13.65 6.28
CA MET A 85 2.97 -13.89 7.41
C MET A 85 3.37 -12.59 8.10
N ILE A 86 3.68 -11.53 7.34
CA ILE A 86 3.99 -10.20 7.90
C ILE A 86 2.82 -9.70 8.73
N GLU A 87 1.59 -9.75 8.20
CA GLU A 87 0.39 -9.34 8.93
C GLU A 87 0.19 -10.18 10.20
N LYS A 88 0.35 -11.51 10.11
CA LYS A 88 0.28 -12.42 11.26
C LYS A 88 1.32 -12.10 12.32
N LEU A 89 2.56 -11.77 11.94
CA LEU A 89 3.61 -11.39 12.87
C LEU A 89 3.28 -10.06 13.58
N VAL A 90 2.77 -9.08 12.86
CA VAL A 90 2.34 -7.79 13.42
C VAL A 90 1.19 -8.01 14.42
N LEU A 91 0.18 -8.80 14.05
CA LEU A 91 -0.94 -9.15 14.93
C LEU A 91 -0.49 -9.97 16.14
N TRP A 92 0.42 -10.93 15.97
CA TRP A 92 0.95 -11.75 17.06
C TRP A 92 1.75 -10.89 18.07
N TRP A 93 2.56 -9.97 17.58
CA TRP A 93 3.25 -9.01 18.44
C TRP A 93 2.27 -8.13 19.23
N HIS A 94 1.20 -7.65 18.59
CA HIS A 94 0.13 -6.90 19.25
C HIS A 94 -0.48 -7.71 20.42
N THR A 95 -0.85 -8.97 20.17
CA THR A 95 -1.51 -9.81 21.18
C THR A 95 -0.57 -10.18 22.35
N HIS A 96 0.72 -10.40 22.09
CA HIS A 96 1.69 -10.78 23.14
C HIS A 96 2.21 -9.58 23.93
N ALA A 97 2.26 -8.38 23.36
CA ALA A 97 2.54 -7.15 24.12
C ALA A 97 1.47 -6.87 25.21
N HIS A 98 0.28 -7.47 25.06
CA HIS A 98 -0.83 -7.34 26.03
C HIS A 98 -0.78 -8.30 27.23
N VAL A 99 0.10 -9.33 27.25
CA VAL A 99 0.08 -10.39 28.28
C VAL A 99 0.88 -10.05 29.55
N HIS A 100 1.76 -9.05 29.55
CA HIS A 100 2.71 -8.82 30.64
C HIS A 100 2.68 -7.41 31.28
N GLY A 101 1.54 -6.77 31.46
CA GLY A 101 1.54 -5.47 32.15
C GLY A 101 0.22 -5.05 32.77
N ASP A 102 0.24 -4.79 34.06
CA ASP A 102 -0.89 -4.35 34.90
C ASP A 102 -1.14 -2.81 34.84
N HIS A 103 -0.59 -2.11 33.83
CA HIS A 103 -0.75 -0.66 33.67
C HIS A 103 -1.27 -0.31 32.26
N ASP A 104 -2.50 0.19 32.17
CA ASP A 104 -3.18 0.54 30.92
C ASP A 104 -2.36 1.52 30.03
N HIS A 105 -1.68 2.49 30.60
CA HIS A 105 -0.85 3.47 29.85
C HIS A 105 0.39 2.86 29.16
N ALA A 106 0.99 1.81 29.71
CA ALA A 106 2.14 1.14 29.09
C ALA A 106 1.71 0.29 27.89
N ARG A 107 0.50 -0.23 27.93
CA ARG A 107 -0.12 -1.01 26.83
C ARG A 107 -0.41 -0.16 25.62
N ASP A 108 -0.99 1.03 25.81
CA ASP A 108 -1.34 1.95 24.74
C ASP A 108 -0.10 2.42 24.00
N HIS A 109 0.98 2.76 24.71
CA HIS A 109 2.25 3.13 24.09
C HIS A 109 2.91 2.00 23.30
N ALA A 110 2.88 0.75 23.78
CA ALA A 110 3.42 -0.39 23.05
C ALA A 110 2.64 -0.63 21.73
N SER A 111 1.33 -0.49 21.73
CA SER A 111 0.49 -0.59 20.53
C SER A 111 0.84 0.48 19.50
N GLY A 112 1.08 1.72 19.90
CA GLY A 112 1.48 2.80 19.02
C GLY A 112 2.84 2.54 18.34
N ILE A 113 3.83 2.02 19.08
CA ILE A 113 5.15 1.68 18.52
C ILE A 113 5.05 0.55 17.49
N LEU A 114 4.26 -0.48 17.79
CA LEU A 114 4.06 -1.61 16.87
C LEU A 114 3.39 -1.19 15.55
N VAL A 115 2.40 -0.28 15.62
CA VAL A 115 1.79 0.30 14.42
C VAL A 115 2.84 1.04 13.60
N LEU A 116 3.68 1.87 14.21
CA LEU A 116 4.74 2.60 13.49
C LEU A 116 5.77 1.68 12.84
N ILE A 117 6.14 0.57 13.49
CA ILE A 117 7.05 -0.42 12.91
C ILE A 117 6.37 -1.12 11.73
N GLY A 118 5.13 -1.60 11.90
CA GLY A 118 4.37 -2.26 10.86
C GLY A 118 4.17 -1.36 9.64
N ASP A 119 3.76 -0.11 9.86
CA ASP A 119 3.58 0.90 8.83
C ASP A 119 4.91 1.24 8.12
N SER A 120 6.03 1.34 8.86
CA SER A 120 7.35 1.56 8.26
C SER A 120 7.77 0.40 7.34
N VAL A 121 7.53 -0.85 7.73
CA VAL A 121 7.80 -2.02 6.89
C VAL A 121 6.91 -2.00 5.65
N HIS A 122 5.62 -1.73 5.82
CA HIS A 122 4.66 -1.61 4.73
C HIS A 122 5.09 -0.54 3.71
N ASN A 123 5.39 0.66 4.18
CA ASN A 123 5.88 1.74 3.33
C ASN A 123 7.20 1.42 2.64
N ALA A 124 8.14 0.75 3.31
CA ALA A 124 9.37 0.32 2.67
C ALA A 124 9.10 -0.65 1.51
N LEU A 125 8.16 -1.58 1.67
CA LEU A 125 7.71 -2.46 0.61
C LEU A 125 7.08 -1.68 -0.55
N ASP A 126 6.22 -0.71 -0.27
CA ASP A 126 5.65 0.17 -1.31
C ASP A 126 6.73 0.88 -2.13
N GLY A 127 7.78 1.35 -1.47
CA GLY A 127 8.95 1.90 -2.14
C GLY A 127 9.64 0.90 -3.07
N VAL A 128 9.79 -0.36 -2.62
CA VAL A 128 10.32 -1.46 -3.46
C VAL A 128 9.45 -1.66 -4.69
N LEU A 129 8.12 -1.68 -4.53
CA LEU A 129 7.16 -1.86 -5.63
C LEU A 129 7.25 -0.73 -6.65
N ILE A 130 7.30 0.52 -6.19
CA ILE A 130 7.47 1.70 -7.05
C ILE A 130 8.78 1.62 -7.82
N ALA A 131 9.88 1.27 -7.16
CA ALA A 131 11.18 1.18 -7.82
C ALA A 131 11.22 0.08 -8.90
N ALA A 132 10.67 -1.10 -8.61
CA ALA A 132 10.57 -2.20 -9.57
C ALA A 132 9.76 -1.78 -10.80
N ALA A 133 8.61 -1.13 -10.59
CA ALA A 133 7.76 -0.63 -11.66
C ALA A 133 8.47 0.42 -12.54
N PHE A 134 9.16 1.40 -11.95
CA PHE A 134 9.93 2.41 -12.70
C PHE A 134 11.15 1.83 -13.43
N LEU A 135 11.74 0.76 -12.94
CA LEU A 135 12.83 0.06 -13.63
C LEU A 135 12.34 -0.66 -14.89
N THR A 136 11.05 -1.00 -14.94
CA THR A 136 10.40 -1.59 -16.12
C THR A 136 9.99 -0.50 -17.10
N SER A 137 9.13 0.42 -16.69
CA SER A 137 8.74 1.58 -17.49
C SER A 137 8.31 2.76 -16.63
N SER A 138 8.43 3.98 -17.17
CA SER A 138 8.00 5.18 -16.44
C SER A 138 6.49 5.20 -16.22
N SER A 139 5.70 4.67 -17.15
CA SER A 139 4.24 4.59 -17.05
C SER A 139 3.81 3.62 -15.96
N LEU A 140 4.41 2.42 -15.92
CA LEU A 140 4.14 1.44 -14.87
C LEU A 140 4.49 2.01 -13.50
N GLY A 141 5.62 2.73 -13.39
CA GLY A 141 6.01 3.43 -12.16
C GLY A 141 4.99 4.47 -11.71
N MET A 142 4.44 5.28 -12.63
CA MET A 142 3.40 6.26 -12.30
C MET A 142 2.10 5.60 -11.86
N VAL A 143 1.64 4.57 -12.57
CA VAL A 143 0.43 3.80 -12.23
C VAL A 143 0.58 3.15 -10.84
N THR A 144 1.72 2.51 -10.59
CA THR A 144 2.03 1.89 -9.29
C THR A 144 2.04 2.93 -8.17
N THR A 145 2.67 4.08 -8.38
CA THR A 145 2.68 5.17 -7.40
C THR A 145 1.28 5.70 -7.09
N LEU A 146 0.42 5.83 -8.12
CA LEU A 146 -0.96 6.26 -7.91
C LEU A 146 -1.76 5.23 -7.11
N ALA A 147 -1.58 3.95 -7.38
CA ALA A 147 -2.22 2.88 -6.62
C ALA A 147 -1.74 2.85 -5.16
N VAL A 148 -0.44 3.04 -4.92
CA VAL A 148 0.14 3.20 -3.58
C VAL A 148 -0.47 4.40 -2.88
N ALA A 149 -0.45 5.59 -3.47
CA ALA A 149 -0.99 6.79 -2.86
C ALA A 149 -2.49 6.65 -2.53
N ALA A 150 -3.26 5.98 -3.38
CA ALA A 150 -4.70 5.79 -3.18
C ALA A 150 -5.02 4.91 -1.96
N HIS A 151 -4.28 3.81 -1.72
CA HIS A 151 -4.54 2.93 -0.58
C HIS A 151 -3.92 3.44 0.72
N GLU A 152 -2.81 4.16 0.62
CA GLU A 152 -2.13 4.75 1.78
C GLU A 152 -2.99 5.78 2.52
N ILE A 153 -3.84 6.55 1.82
CA ILE A 153 -4.71 7.56 2.46
C ILE A 153 -5.59 6.94 3.54
N PRO A 154 -6.41 5.89 3.29
CA PRO A 154 -7.20 5.23 4.33
C PRO A 154 -6.35 4.65 5.46
N HIS A 155 -5.21 4.05 5.11
CA HIS A 155 -4.29 3.43 6.07
C HIS A 155 -3.76 4.48 7.06
N ARG A 156 -3.28 5.61 6.57
CA ARG A 156 -2.79 6.74 7.37
C ARG A 156 -3.81 7.32 8.34
N VAL A 157 -5.08 7.40 7.92
CA VAL A 157 -6.16 7.86 8.80
C VAL A 157 -6.37 6.87 9.95
N GLY A 158 -6.31 5.56 9.67
CA GLY A 158 -6.40 4.51 10.68
C GLY A 158 -5.26 4.56 11.69
N ASP A 159 -4.02 4.60 11.20
CA ASP A 159 -2.82 4.63 12.04
C ASP A 159 -2.77 5.86 12.94
N PHE A 160 -3.12 7.03 12.39
CA PHE A 160 -3.21 8.24 13.19
C PHE A 160 -4.21 8.07 14.35
N ALA A 161 -5.39 7.50 14.09
CA ALA A 161 -6.39 7.28 15.13
C ALA A 161 -5.85 6.35 16.23
N ILE A 162 -5.14 5.27 15.87
CA ILE A 162 -4.51 4.35 16.81
C ILE A 162 -3.41 5.07 17.63
N LEU A 163 -2.56 5.86 16.99
CA LEU A 163 -1.50 6.61 17.66
C LEU A 163 -2.05 7.62 18.69
N VAL A 164 -3.15 8.30 18.35
CA VAL A 164 -3.83 9.21 19.29
C VAL A 164 -4.47 8.43 20.44
N GLN A 165 -5.12 7.28 20.18
CA GLN A 165 -5.65 6.41 21.21
C GLN A 165 -4.55 5.85 22.12
N ALA A 166 -3.36 5.59 21.59
CA ALA A 166 -2.18 5.20 22.33
C ALA A 166 -1.57 6.33 23.19
N GLY A 167 -2.25 7.47 23.30
CA GLY A 167 -1.87 8.60 24.17
C GLY A 167 -0.91 9.61 23.55
N LEU A 168 -0.58 9.51 22.26
CA LEU A 168 0.24 10.51 21.60
C LEU A 168 -0.58 11.79 21.34
N SER A 169 0.06 12.94 21.53
CA SER A 169 -0.55 14.21 21.10
C SER A 169 -0.71 14.23 19.57
N ARG A 170 -1.79 14.85 19.07
CA ARG A 170 -2.06 14.95 17.63
C ARG A 170 -0.86 15.39 16.77
N PRO A 171 -0.07 16.43 17.15
CA PRO A 171 1.11 16.82 16.38
C PRO A 171 2.19 15.73 16.34
N ARG A 172 2.42 15.02 17.46
CA ARG A 172 3.39 13.91 17.51
C ARG A 172 2.91 12.71 16.69
N ALA A 173 1.65 12.33 16.80
CA ALA A 173 1.07 11.26 16.00
C ALA A 173 1.18 11.56 14.50
N LEU A 174 0.89 12.80 14.08
CA LEU A 174 1.04 13.24 12.71
C LEU A 174 2.51 13.20 12.24
N LEU A 175 3.44 13.73 13.05
CA LEU A 175 4.86 13.73 12.70
C LEU A 175 5.41 12.31 12.52
N LEU A 176 5.05 11.38 13.42
CA LEU A 176 5.49 9.99 13.32
C LEU A 176 4.86 9.28 12.12
N ASN A 177 3.59 9.50 11.86
CA ASN A 177 2.89 8.96 10.68
C ASN A 177 3.50 9.51 9.36
N LEU A 178 3.91 10.79 9.32
CA LEU A 178 4.65 11.34 8.19
C LEU A 178 6.06 10.72 8.06
N ALA A 179 6.73 10.48 9.19
CA ALA A 179 8.07 9.93 9.21
C ALA A 179 8.13 8.49 8.67
N THR A 180 7.10 7.67 8.94
CA THR A 180 7.01 6.31 8.36
C THR A 180 6.95 6.33 6.84
N GLY A 181 6.36 7.37 6.23
CA GLY A 181 6.38 7.56 4.77
C GLY A 181 7.77 7.71 4.15
N LEU A 182 8.79 8.11 4.94
CA LEU A 182 10.17 8.13 4.48
C LEU A 182 10.74 6.73 4.25
N ALA A 183 10.18 5.71 4.89
CA ALA A 183 10.58 4.32 4.66
C ALA A 183 10.36 3.89 3.20
N SER A 184 9.36 4.46 2.51
CA SER A 184 9.15 4.24 1.08
C SER A 184 10.34 4.71 0.24
N VAL A 185 10.94 5.85 0.59
CA VAL A 185 12.14 6.37 -0.10
C VAL A 185 13.33 5.44 0.13
N VAL A 186 13.50 4.94 1.36
CA VAL A 186 14.57 3.98 1.70
C VAL A 186 14.37 2.66 0.94
N GLY A 187 13.16 2.11 0.96
CA GLY A 187 12.80 0.90 0.21
C GLY A 187 13.07 1.04 -1.29
N ALA A 188 12.67 2.17 -1.86
CA ALA A 188 12.91 2.48 -3.27
C ALA A 188 14.40 2.57 -3.63
N ALA A 189 15.21 3.21 -2.78
CA ALA A 189 16.65 3.32 -2.99
C ALA A 189 17.35 1.95 -2.93
N LEU A 190 16.97 1.12 -1.95
CA LEU A 190 17.48 -0.24 -1.80
C LEU A 190 17.09 -1.12 -2.99
N ALA A 191 15.83 -1.10 -3.39
CA ALA A 191 15.34 -1.86 -4.52
C ALA A 191 15.99 -1.44 -5.84
N TRP A 192 16.13 -0.13 -6.09
CA TRP A 192 16.82 0.38 -7.25
C TRP A 192 18.28 -0.12 -7.32
N SER A 193 18.99 -0.10 -6.20
CA SER A 193 20.39 -0.55 -6.16
C SER A 193 20.53 -2.05 -6.39
N ALA A 194 19.63 -2.86 -5.82
CA ALA A 194 19.64 -4.31 -5.94
C ALA A 194 19.17 -4.78 -7.32
N LEU A 195 17.98 -4.35 -7.76
CA LEU A 195 17.36 -4.81 -9.01
C LEU A 195 18.11 -4.34 -10.25
N ARG A 196 18.74 -3.17 -10.22
CA ARG A 196 19.58 -2.71 -11.31
C ARG A 196 20.76 -3.64 -11.58
N GLN A 197 21.28 -4.34 -10.56
CA GLN A 197 22.34 -5.32 -10.69
C GLN A 197 21.83 -6.71 -11.05
N ALA A 198 20.53 -6.97 -10.87
CA ALA A 198 19.86 -8.24 -11.08
C ALA A 198 18.60 -8.08 -11.93
N MET A 199 18.73 -7.52 -13.14
CA MET A 199 17.59 -7.24 -14.03
C MET A 199 16.76 -8.50 -14.36
N GLY A 200 17.37 -9.68 -14.37
CA GLY A 200 16.65 -10.95 -14.53
C GLY A 200 15.68 -11.26 -13.38
N ALA A 201 15.80 -10.61 -12.22
CA ALA A 201 14.88 -10.75 -11.12
C ALA A 201 13.68 -9.76 -11.21
N LEU A 202 13.72 -8.80 -12.14
CA LEU A 202 12.70 -7.76 -12.24
C LEU A 202 11.27 -8.30 -12.47
N PRO A 203 11.03 -9.29 -13.37
CA PRO A 203 9.70 -9.87 -13.54
C PRO A 203 9.17 -10.51 -12.25
N TYR A 204 10.03 -11.14 -11.47
CA TYR A 204 9.65 -11.72 -10.18
C TYR A 204 9.39 -10.64 -9.13
N ALA A 205 10.12 -9.53 -9.15
CA ALA A 205 9.85 -8.39 -8.29
C ALA A 205 8.48 -7.75 -8.60
N LEU A 206 8.11 -7.65 -9.89
CA LEU A 206 6.78 -7.19 -10.31
C LEU A 206 5.67 -8.16 -9.89
N ALA A 207 5.88 -9.46 -10.02
CA ALA A 207 4.94 -10.48 -9.54
C ALA A 207 4.75 -10.42 -8.02
N PHE A 208 5.83 -10.20 -7.27
CA PHE A 208 5.77 -9.99 -5.82
C PHE A 208 5.01 -8.71 -5.48
N ALA A 209 5.21 -7.63 -6.24
CA ALA A 209 4.46 -6.39 -6.13
C ALA A 209 2.96 -6.62 -6.35
N ALA A 210 2.59 -7.32 -7.42
CA ALA A 210 1.20 -7.69 -7.70
C ALA A 210 0.58 -8.49 -6.56
N ALA A 211 1.32 -9.45 -5.97
CA ALA A 211 0.89 -10.20 -4.80
C ALA A 211 0.58 -9.29 -3.60
N GLY A 212 1.42 -8.29 -3.34
CA GLY A 212 1.21 -7.31 -2.27
C GLY A 212 -0.07 -6.52 -2.48
N PHE A 213 -0.28 -5.97 -3.68
CA PHE A 213 -1.49 -5.21 -3.99
C PHE A 213 -2.75 -6.08 -3.94
N LEU A 214 -2.70 -7.32 -4.43
CA LEU A 214 -3.79 -8.27 -4.29
C LEU A 214 -4.10 -8.57 -2.82
N TYR A 215 -3.07 -8.78 -2.01
CA TYR A 215 -3.23 -9.06 -0.59
C TYR A 215 -3.90 -7.89 0.13
N ILE A 216 -3.41 -6.66 -0.05
CA ILE A 216 -3.98 -5.45 0.55
C ILE A 216 -5.43 -5.27 0.11
N ALA A 217 -5.73 -5.41 -1.18
CA ALA A 217 -7.08 -5.24 -1.70
C ALA A 217 -8.05 -6.27 -1.11
N VAL A 218 -7.68 -7.57 -1.16
CA VAL A 218 -8.58 -8.69 -0.85
C VAL A 218 -8.66 -8.97 0.64
N ALA A 219 -7.54 -9.00 1.35
CA ALA A 219 -7.48 -9.30 2.77
C ALA A 219 -7.68 -8.06 3.65
N GLY A 220 -7.14 -6.90 3.22
CA GLY A 220 -7.20 -5.67 4.00
C GLY A 220 -8.47 -4.86 3.76
N LEU A 221 -8.77 -4.49 2.51
CA LEU A 221 -9.80 -3.48 2.22
C LEU A 221 -11.19 -4.07 2.00
N ILE A 222 -11.34 -5.16 1.23
CA ILE A 222 -12.64 -5.75 0.90
C ILE A 222 -13.45 -6.16 2.15
N PRO A 223 -12.88 -6.80 3.19
CA PRO A 223 -13.67 -7.19 4.37
C PRO A 223 -14.31 -5.99 5.08
N GLY A 224 -13.63 -4.82 5.08
CA GLY A 224 -14.17 -3.57 5.61
C GLY A 224 -15.38 -3.06 4.82
N LEU A 225 -15.36 -3.19 3.50
CA LEU A 225 -16.45 -2.79 2.61
C LEU A 225 -17.69 -3.69 2.78
N GLN A 226 -17.50 -4.99 2.98
CA GLN A 226 -18.59 -5.97 3.15
C GLN A 226 -19.43 -5.75 4.42
N ARG A 227 -18.90 -5.06 5.42
CA ARG A 227 -19.67 -4.74 6.65
C ARG A 227 -20.87 -3.83 6.40
N ARG A 228 -20.94 -3.13 5.26
CA ARG A 228 -22.01 -2.24 4.86
C ARG A 228 -22.78 -2.86 3.70
N ALA A 229 -23.84 -3.60 4.00
CA ALA A 229 -24.57 -4.43 3.03
C ALA A 229 -25.86 -3.78 2.49
N ASP A 230 -26.08 -2.45 2.69
CA ASP A 230 -27.24 -1.81 2.09
C ASP A 230 -27.09 -1.66 0.56
N PRO A 231 -28.18 -1.82 -0.23
CA PRO A 231 -28.07 -1.88 -1.69
C PRO A 231 -27.50 -0.61 -2.34
N ARG A 232 -27.79 0.58 -1.81
CA ARG A 232 -27.30 1.85 -2.37
C ARG A 232 -25.80 2.01 -2.17
N THR A 233 -25.32 1.71 -0.97
CA THR A 233 -23.89 1.70 -0.65
C THR A 233 -23.16 0.66 -1.47
N SER A 234 -23.73 -0.54 -1.63
CA SER A 234 -23.11 -1.61 -2.44
C SER A 234 -22.96 -1.23 -3.91
N VAL A 235 -23.97 -0.62 -4.52
CA VAL A 235 -23.88 -0.11 -5.91
C VAL A 235 -22.80 0.96 -6.03
N LEU A 236 -22.75 1.92 -5.10
CA LEU A 236 -21.72 2.97 -5.14
C LEU A 236 -20.31 2.40 -4.94
N GLN A 237 -20.13 1.41 -4.04
CA GLN A 237 -18.86 0.71 -3.87
C GLN A 237 -18.41 0.04 -5.17
N ILE A 238 -19.29 -0.69 -5.86
CA ILE A 238 -18.99 -1.35 -7.12
C ILE A 238 -18.60 -0.32 -8.20
N LEU A 239 -19.33 0.80 -8.29
CA LEU A 239 -19.00 1.87 -9.24
C LEU A 239 -17.64 2.50 -8.96
N LEU A 240 -17.29 2.73 -7.68
CA LEU A 240 -16.01 3.31 -7.29
C LEU A 240 -14.85 2.33 -7.49
N ILE A 241 -15.04 1.03 -7.19
CA ILE A 241 -14.07 -0.02 -7.54
C ILE A 241 -13.86 -0.03 -9.06
N GLY A 242 -14.95 -0.04 -9.83
CA GLY A 242 -14.89 0.04 -11.30
C GLY A 242 -14.16 1.30 -11.80
N ALA A 243 -14.38 2.45 -11.17
CA ALA A 243 -13.68 3.68 -11.50
C ALA A 243 -12.16 3.58 -11.24
N GLY A 244 -11.75 2.98 -10.11
CA GLY A 244 -10.35 2.73 -9.81
C GLY A 244 -9.68 1.81 -10.83
N VAL A 245 -10.32 0.69 -11.17
CA VAL A 245 -9.84 -0.23 -12.22
C VAL A 245 -9.74 0.49 -13.57
N THR A 246 -10.78 1.25 -13.95
CA THR A 246 -10.81 1.97 -15.23
C THR A 246 -9.72 3.02 -15.33
N LEU A 247 -9.44 3.76 -14.25
CA LEU A 247 -8.36 4.74 -14.22
C LEU A 247 -7.01 4.09 -14.53
N VAL A 248 -6.72 2.96 -13.90
CA VAL A 248 -5.48 2.21 -14.13
C VAL A 248 -5.42 1.67 -15.56
N ALA A 249 -6.51 1.07 -16.05
CA ALA A 249 -6.57 0.54 -17.42
C ALA A 249 -6.40 1.64 -18.48
N CYS A 250 -6.94 2.84 -18.24
CA CYS A 250 -6.73 3.98 -19.13
C CYS A 250 -5.29 4.49 -19.09
N ALA A 251 -4.71 4.61 -17.89
CA ALA A 251 -3.32 5.03 -17.73
C ALA A 251 -2.35 4.06 -18.43
N GLU A 252 -2.59 2.76 -18.30
CA GLU A 252 -1.80 1.70 -18.95
C GLU A 252 -1.89 1.80 -20.48
N ARG A 253 -3.10 1.93 -21.03
CA ARG A 253 -3.28 2.07 -22.50
C ARG A 253 -2.60 3.31 -23.07
N LEU A 254 -2.62 4.43 -22.36
CA LEU A 254 -1.95 5.66 -22.80
C LEU A 254 -0.43 5.54 -22.79
N SER A 255 0.11 4.62 -22.02
CA SER A 255 1.55 4.39 -21.92
C SER A 255 2.12 3.50 -23.03
N HIS A 256 1.28 2.73 -23.71
CA HIS A 256 1.65 1.85 -24.80
C HIS A 256 1.45 2.50 -26.20
N GLN A 257 0.99 3.78 -26.25
CA GLN A 257 0.89 4.59 -27.48
C GLN A 257 2.13 5.47 -27.64
#